data_38eda7a42385315828cd437e331819e7
#
_entry.id   38eda7a42385315828cd437e331819e7
#
_cell.length_a   1.000
_cell.length_b   1.000
_cell.length_c   1.000
_cell.angle_alpha   90.00
_cell.angle_beta   90.00
_cell.angle_gamma   90.00
#
_symmetry.space_group_name_H-M   'P 1'
#
loop_
_entity.id
_entity.type
_entity.pdbx_description
1 polymer ?
#
loop_
_entity_poly.entity_id
_entity_poly.type
_entity_poly.pdbx_seq_one_letter_code
_entity_poly.pdbx_strand_id
1 'polypeptide(L)' 'MKDYHINIFFSDEDGGYIADIPDLKYCSAFGNTPEEALQEVMIAKKLWLESSKINETKIPKPRYRPAHYQLA' A
#
# COMPACT_ATOMS: atom_id res chain seq x y z
N MET A 1 13.78 -11.50 1.18
CA MET A 1 12.66 -11.08 2.04
C MET A 1 11.49 -10.63 1.19
N LYS A 2 10.32 -11.04 1.55
CA LYS A 2 9.11 -10.67 0.81
C LYS A 2 8.48 -9.41 1.42
N ASP A 3 8.06 -8.52 0.57
CA ASP A 3 7.38 -7.31 0.99
C ASP A 3 6.09 -7.17 0.19
N TYR A 4 5.28 -6.19 0.56
CA TYR A 4 3.99 -5.99 -0.08
C TYR A 4 4.13 -5.20 -1.37
N HIS A 5 3.26 -5.53 -2.32
CA HIS A 5 3.14 -4.75 -3.54
C HIS A 5 2.53 -3.38 -3.23
N ILE A 6 3.05 -2.34 -3.86
CA ILE A 6 2.52 -1.00 -3.71
C ILE A 6 2.12 -0.49 -5.08
N ASN A 7 0.86 -0.08 -5.22
CA ASN A 7 0.38 0.58 -6.43
C ASN A 7 0.46 2.08 -6.24
N ILE A 8 0.92 2.80 -7.26
CA ILE A 8 0.91 4.27 -7.25
C ILE A 8 0.30 4.72 -8.57
N PHE A 9 -0.72 5.57 -8.51
CA PHE A 9 -1.41 6.03 -9.70
C PHE A 9 -1.98 7.43 -9.49
N PHE A 10 -2.20 8.13 -10.59
CA PHE A 10 -2.80 9.45 -10.55
C PHE A 10 -4.31 9.32 -10.42
N SER A 11 -4.89 10.11 -9.52
CA SER A 11 -6.33 10.12 -9.30
C SER A 11 -6.89 11.47 -9.73
N ASP A 12 -7.70 11.47 -10.79
CA ASP A 12 -8.35 12.69 -11.27
C ASP A 12 -9.30 13.27 -10.23
N GLU A 13 -9.97 12.40 -9.51
CA GLU A 13 -10.95 12.82 -8.49
C GLU A 13 -10.27 13.56 -7.35
N ASP A 14 -9.10 13.11 -6.96
CA ASP A 14 -8.39 13.66 -5.81
C ASP A 14 -7.38 14.73 -6.19
N GLY A 15 -7.10 14.88 -7.47
CA GLY A 15 -6.16 15.87 -7.96
C GLY A 15 -4.71 15.59 -7.58
N GLY A 16 -4.34 14.34 -7.45
CA GLY A 16 -2.98 13.96 -7.09
C GLY A 16 -2.77 12.47 -7.22
N TYR A 17 -1.79 11.95 -6.50
CA TYR A 17 -1.42 10.55 -6.58
C TYR A 17 -1.89 9.76 -5.37
N ILE A 18 -2.36 8.56 -5.63
CA ILE A 18 -2.75 7.61 -4.58
C ILE A 18 -1.72 6.48 -4.57
N ALA A 19 -1.29 6.09 -3.38
CA ALA A 19 -0.49 4.89 -3.19
C ALA A 19 -1.29 3.94 -2.32
N ASP A 20 -1.39 2.68 -2.70
CA ASP A 20 -2.12 1.70 -1.89
C ASP A 20 -1.38 0.38 -1.82
N ILE A 21 -1.61 -0.33 -0.74
CA ILE A 21 -1.05 -1.66 -0.52
C ILE A 21 -2.21 -2.64 -0.50
N PRO A 22 -2.46 -3.37 -1.62
CA PRO A 22 -3.66 -4.21 -1.73
C PRO A 22 -3.79 -5.28 -0.66
N ASP A 23 -2.68 -5.83 -0.19
CA ASP A 23 -2.72 -6.89 0.82
C ASP A 23 -3.03 -6.39 2.22
N LEU A 24 -2.92 -5.09 2.45
CA LEU A 24 -3.22 -4.48 3.75
C LEU A 24 -4.51 -3.69 3.60
N LYS A 25 -5.58 -4.20 4.16
CA LYS A 25 -6.92 -3.63 4.00
C LYS A 25 -6.95 -2.16 4.45
N TYR A 26 -7.42 -1.29 3.55
CA TYR A 26 -7.53 0.16 3.78
C TYR A 26 -6.19 0.87 4.00
N CYS A 27 -5.10 0.28 3.58
CA CYS A 27 -3.79 0.92 3.69
C CYS A 27 -3.49 1.69 2.41
N SER A 28 -3.80 2.98 2.42
CA SER A 28 -3.56 3.84 1.27
C SER A 28 -3.20 5.24 1.73
N ALA A 29 -2.64 6.04 0.83
CA ALA A 29 -2.24 7.39 1.15
C ALA A 29 -2.26 8.26 -0.11
N PHE A 30 -2.26 9.56 0.10
CA PHE A 30 -2.32 10.55 -0.97
C PHE A 30 -1.04 11.39 -0.98
N GLY A 31 -0.61 11.82 -2.16
CA GLY A 31 0.49 12.76 -2.31
C GLY A 31 0.34 13.59 -3.57
N ASN A 32 0.98 14.74 -3.58
CA ASN A 32 0.94 15.61 -4.77
C ASN A 32 1.87 15.11 -5.86
N THR A 33 2.82 14.25 -5.51
CA THR A 33 3.73 13.59 -6.46
C THR A 33 3.77 12.10 -6.14
N PRO A 34 4.22 11.27 -7.09
CA PRO A 34 4.35 9.83 -6.79
C PRO A 34 5.28 9.57 -5.61
N GLU A 35 6.36 10.33 -5.50
CA GLU A 35 7.31 10.18 -4.41
C GLU A 35 6.68 10.51 -3.07
N GLU A 36 5.88 11.57 -3.03
CA GLU A 36 5.18 11.95 -1.81
C GLU A 36 4.15 10.89 -1.41
N ALA A 37 3.39 10.38 -2.38
CA ALA A 37 2.42 9.31 -2.12
C ALA A 37 3.11 8.07 -1.55
N LEU A 38 4.28 7.73 -2.10
CA LEU A 38 5.06 6.59 -1.60
C LEU A 38 5.49 6.80 -0.16
N GLN A 39 6.02 7.99 0.15
CA GLN A 39 6.44 8.29 1.52
C GLN A 39 5.27 8.18 2.50
N GLU A 40 4.11 8.71 2.11
CA GLU A 40 2.93 8.68 2.97
C GLU A 40 2.40 7.27 3.18
N VAL A 41 2.40 6.43 2.13
CA VAL A 41 1.91 5.06 2.29
C VAL A 41 2.88 4.21 3.10
N MET A 42 4.16 4.51 3.08
CA MET A 42 5.13 3.81 3.92
C MET A 42 4.88 4.09 5.40
N ILE A 43 4.49 5.33 5.72
CA ILE A 43 4.10 5.69 7.09
C ILE A 43 2.82 4.96 7.46
N ALA A 44 1.83 4.95 6.57
CA ALA A 44 0.57 4.26 6.81
C ALA A 44 0.79 2.75 7.02
N LYS A 45 1.69 2.15 6.24
CA LYS A 45 2.05 0.75 6.36
C LYS A 45 2.61 0.44 7.75
N LYS A 46 3.54 1.29 8.21
CA LYS A 46 4.15 1.10 9.52
C LYS A 46 3.10 1.15 10.62
N LEU A 47 2.22 2.15 10.57
CA LEU A 47 1.16 2.29 11.56
C LEU A 47 0.18 1.13 11.50
N TRP A 48 -0.15 0.66 10.29
CA TRP A 48 -1.04 -0.47 10.10
C TRP A 48 -0.48 -1.73 10.76
N LEU A 49 0.81 -2.01 10.52
CA LEU A 49 1.45 -3.20 11.08
C LEU A 49 1.59 -3.11 12.60
N GLU A 50 1.90 -1.93 13.12
CA GLU A 50 1.99 -1.72 14.57
C GLU A 50 0.62 -1.91 15.22
N SER A 51 -0.43 -1.36 14.60
CA SER A 51 -1.79 -1.52 15.10
C SER A 51 -2.22 -2.98 15.11
N SER A 52 -1.84 -3.73 14.08
CA SER A 52 -2.16 -5.16 14.01
C SER A 52 -1.53 -5.95 15.15
N LYS A 53 -0.31 -5.59 15.51
CA LYS A 53 0.36 -6.25 16.64
C LYS A 53 -0.35 -5.95 17.97
N ILE A 54 -0.73 -4.69 18.17
CA ILE A 54 -1.42 -4.27 19.39
C ILE A 54 -2.78 -4.94 19.52
N ASN A 55 -3.51 -5.05 18.40
CA ASN A 55 -4.85 -5.63 18.40
C ASN A 55 -4.86 -7.13 18.16
N GLU A 56 -3.69 -7.74 18.08
CA GLU A 56 -3.53 -9.17 17.80
C GLU A 56 -4.20 -9.61 16.51
N THR A 57 -4.35 -8.66 15.57
CA THR A 57 -4.88 -8.94 14.26
C THR A 57 -3.83 -9.65 13.41
N LYS A 58 -4.27 -10.68 12.69
CA LYS A 58 -3.36 -11.43 11.84
C LYS A 58 -2.80 -10.56 10.72
N ILE A 59 -1.48 -10.52 10.59
CA ILE A 59 -0.80 -9.79 9.53
C ILE A 59 -0.81 -10.65 8.27
N PRO A 60 -1.41 -10.17 7.16
CA PRO A 60 -1.48 -10.96 5.94
C PRO A 60 -0.11 -11.12 5.28
N LYS A 61 0.06 -12.23 4.58
CA LYS A 61 1.27 -12.44 3.78
C LYS A 61 1.10 -11.72 2.43
N PRO A 62 2.20 -11.24 1.84
CA PRO A 62 2.12 -10.63 0.51
C PRO A 62 1.62 -11.64 -0.52
N ARG A 63 0.51 -11.32 -1.18
CA ARG A 63 -0.11 -12.20 -2.16
C ARG A 63 -0.41 -11.51 -3.48
N TYR A 64 -0.68 -10.22 -3.43
CA TYR A 64 -1.06 -9.48 -4.62
C TYR A 64 0.05 -9.49 -5.67
N ARG A 65 -0.32 -9.76 -6.91
CA ARG A 65 0.62 -9.73 -8.04
C ARG A 65 -0.02 -9.00 -9.20
N PRO A 66 0.70 -8.03 -9.80
CA PRO A 66 0.21 -7.41 -11.02
C PRO A 66 0.02 -8.46 -12.12
N ALA A 67 -0.92 -8.19 -13.03
CA ALA A 67 -1.29 -9.16 -14.06
C ALA A 67 -0.11 -9.65 -14.89
N HIS A 68 0.85 -8.79 -15.20
CA HIS A 68 1.98 -9.19 -16.04
C HIS A 68 2.92 -10.20 -15.37
N TYR A 69 2.89 -10.31 -14.06
CA TYR A 69 3.67 -11.33 -13.36
C TYR A 69 2.92 -12.64 -13.27
N GLN A 70 1.64 -12.64 -13.56
CA GLN A 70 0.83 -13.85 -13.50
C GLN A 70 0.89 -14.67 -14.78
N LEU A 71 1.47 -14.11 -15.83
CA LEU A 71 1.57 -14.74 -17.12
C LEU A 71 2.76 -15.68 -17.26
N ALA A 72 3.67 -15.65 -16.34
CA ALA A 72 4.88 -16.47 -16.41
C ALA A 72 4.61 -17.94 -16.18
#